data_0060cdb5d99432f0f179daf1eb441f9a
#
_entry.id   0060cdb5d99432f0f179daf1eb441f9a
#
_cell.length_a   1.000
_cell.length_b   1.000
_cell.length_c   1.000
_cell.angle_alpha   90.00
_cell.angle_beta   90.00
_cell.angle_gamma   90.00
#
_symmetry.space_group_name_H-M   'P 1'
#
loop_
_entity.id
_entity.type
_entity.pdbx_description
1 polymer ?
#
loop_
_entity_poly.entity_id
_entity_poly.type
_entity_poly.pdbx_seq_one_letter_code
_entity_poly.pdbx_strand_id
1 'polypeptide(L)'
;MSTSVSTSQPGTPPGTGTSGGVWPRPMPDRRGLNRDIALGLGMAVAGLIATELAKSVAPGDVDMGAGGIEAYVLSAAIALPLCFRRRFPLTVVLLVSVIFFVAGERVPFAFAGNLVTQIAQFMAMYSAVAWAQDRRRMKIVLVLVFVMMFVWLFHGFVKALQTDAIKGADQGLLSPYVSFVVLNTAINILYFFGAYFWGRTAWGVARQRHELQQQADELATQQQANARRAVIDERLRISRELHDVVAHHISSIGIQAGGARRVMESDPEAAKNALSVIEDSSRTAVNEMRQLLGMLRAADPELDDELGVPVGKAPQANADRLPALVSSANSDVLSVGFHQIGQPIKLPETISVSVYRIAQEALTNVRRHSTARSAHVTLRYLDDTAVEVEVIDDGRPKHAPVGSRLGHVGIRERVSLLGGETEIGPRPVGGFRVRARIPLQPVPPEGEPEK
;
A
#
# COMPACT_ATOMS: atom_id res chain seq x y z
N MET A 1 -19.02 -52.81 1.17
CA MET A 1 -19.27 -51.57 0.40
C MET A 1 -18.15 -50.62 0.72
N SER A 2 -17.13 -50.61 -0.16
CA SER A 2 -15.93 -49.79 0.01
C SER A 2 -16.15 -48.45 -0.68
N THR A 3 -16.18 -47.37 0.07
CA THR A 3 -16.20 -46.00 -0.44
C THR A 3 -14.77 -45.52 -0.61
N SER A 4 -14.36 -45.40 -1.87
CA SER A 4 -13.09 -44.81 -2.28
C SER A 4 -13.12 -43.29 -2.08
N VAL A 5 -12.31 -42.79 -1.15
CA VAL A 5 -12.02 -41.35 -0.98
C VAL A 5 -11.07 -40.93 -2.10
N SER A 6 -11.57 -40.13 -3.03
CA SER A 6 -10.79 -39.49 -4.06
C SER A 6 -9.98 -38.36 -3.43
N THR A 7 -8.68 -38.56 -3.26
CA THR A 7 -7.70 -37.47 -2.95
C THR A 7 -7.47 -36.65 -4.18
N SER A 8 -8.09 -35.46 -4.25
CA SER A 8 -7.75 -34.44 -5.22
C SER A 8 -6.33 -33.94 -4.93
N GLN A 9 -5.40 -34.23 -5.85
CA GLN A 9 -4.06 -33.65 -5.85
C GLN A 9 -4.14 -32.10 -5.94
N PRO A 10 -3.32 -31.38 -5.17
CA PRO A 10 -3.24 -29.93 -5.31
C PRO A 10 -2.70 -29.61 -6.71
N GLY A 11 -3.44 -28.79 -7.45
CA GLY A 11 -3.12 -28.34 -8.79
C GLY A 11 -1.71 -27.80 -8.85
N THR A 12 -0.95 -28.38 -9.78
CA THR A 12 0.37 -27.89 -10.19
C THR A 12 0.26 -26.41 -10.53
N PRO A 13 1.11 -25.52 -9.97
CA PRO A 13 1.15 -24.12 -10.37
C PRO A 13 1.41 -24.05 -11.88
N PRO A 14 0.78 -23.10 -12.60
CA PRO A 14 1.00 -22.95 -14.03
C PRO A 14 2.48 -22.76 -14.26
N GLY A 15 3.07 -23.71 -14.99
CA GLY A 15 4.49 -23.84 -15.21
C GLY A 15 5.09 -22.49 -15.63
N THR A 16 6.14 -22.11 -14.96
CA THR A 16 7.16 -21.15 -15.43
C THR A 16 7.82 -21.73 -16.67
N GLY A 17 7.06 -21.74 -17.77
CA GLY A 17 7.59 -22.02 -19.09
C GLY A 17 8.58 -20.92 -19.44
N THR A 18 9.86 -21.19 -19.21
CA THR A 18 10.98 -20.50 -19.86
C THR A 18 11.03 -20.88 -21.33
N SER A 19 9.93 -20.69 -22.06
CA SER A 19 9.98 -20.50 -23.50
C SER A 19 10.48 -19.09 -23.71
N GLY A 20 11.53 -18.88 -24.51
CA GLY A 20 12.09 -17.59 -24.89
C GLY A 20 11.10 -16.67 -25.62
N GLY A 21 9.87 -16.58 -25.11
CA GLY A 21 8.76 -15.76 -25.57
C GLY A 21 9.06 -14.31 -25.31
N VAL A 22 9.13 -13.55 -26.36
CA VAL A 22 9.25 -12.09 -26.34
C VAL A 22 8.08 -11.53 -25.52
N TRP A 23 8.36 -10.87 -24.38
CA TRP A 23 7.35 -10.20 -23.57
C TRP A 23 6.51 -9.23 -24.42
N PRO A 24 5.18 -9.46 -24.54
CA PRO A 24 4.31 -8.55 -25.24
C PRO A 24 4.00 -7.35 -24.36
N ARG A 25 4.30 -6.15 -24.85
CA ARG A 25 3.96 -4.93 -24.12
C ARG A 25 2.44 -4.79 -24.01
N PRO A 26 1.87 -4.51 -22.81
CA PRO A 26 0.44 -4.31 -22.63
C PRO A 26 -0.08 -3.19 -23.52
N MET A 27 -1.26 -3.40 -24.12
CA MET A 27 -1.93 -2.39 -24.95
C MET A 27 -2.32 -1.18 -24.10
N PRO A 28 -2.31 0.05 -24.67
CA PRO A 28 -2.75 1.24 -23.97
C PRO A 28 -4.22 1.13 -23.57
N ASP A 29 -4.55 1.61 -22.39
CA ASP A 29 -5.92 1.79 -21.91
C ASP A 29 -6.64 2.91 -22.68
N ARG A 30 -7.92 3.16 -22.38
CA ARG A 30 -8.71 4.24 -23.01
C ARG A 30 -8.07 5.62 -22.81
N ARG A 31 -7.44 5.87 -21.66
CA ARG A 31 -6.74 7.14 -21.40
C ARG A 31 -5.48 7.28 -22.25
N GLY A 32 -4.76 6.20 -22.44
CA GLY A 32 -3.60 6.13 -23.33
C GLY A 32 -3.98 6.37 -24.79
N LEU A 33 -5.08 5.78 -25.26
CA LEU A 33 -5.59 6.01 -26.60
C LEU A 33 -6.03 7.46 -26.81
N ASN A 34 -6.75 8.07 -25.88
CA ASN A 34 -7.16 9.48 -25.96
C ASN A 34 -5.95 10.43 -26.05
N ARG A 35 -4.87 10.13 -25.31
CA ARG A 35 -3.62 10.90 -25.40
C ARG A 35 -2.95 10.76 -26.78
N ASP A 36 -2.99 9.58 -27.39
CA ASP A 36 -2.44 9.37 -28.73
C ASP A 36 -3.28 10.09 -29.78
N ILE A 37 -4.61 10.09 -29.66
CA ILE A 37 -5.52 10.85 -30.51
C ILE A 37 -5.26 12.36 -30.39
N ALA A 38 -5.18 12.88 -29.16
CA ALA A 38 -4.90 14.30 -28.92
C ALA A 38 -3.54 14.70 -29.49
N LEU A 39 -2.53 13.85 -29.36
CA LEU A 39 -1.20 14.10 -29.94
C LEU A 39 -1.25 14.09 -31.48
N GLY A 40 -1.89 13.08 -32.11
CA GLY A 40 -1.98 13.01 -33.57
C GLY A 40 -2.74 14.20 -34.15
N LEU A 41 -3.85 14.62 -33.54
CA LEU A 41 -4.59 15.82 -33.94
C LEU A 41 -3.79 17.10 -33.71
N GLY A 42 -3.13 17.23 -32.56
CA GLY A 42 -2.25 18.38 -32.26
C GLY A 42 -1.10 18.50 -33.26
N MET A 43 -0.48 17.37 -33.60
CA MET A 43 0.55 17.32 -34.65
C MET A 43 0.01 17.68 -36.04
N ALA A 44 -1.21 17.24 -36.38
CA ALA A 44 -1.84 17.62 -37.64
C ALA A 44 -2.07 19.13 -37.69
N VAL A 45 -2.64 19.73 -36.67
CA VAL A 45 -2.84 21.18 -36.59
C VAL A 45 -1.49 21.93 -36.65
N ALA A 46 -0.48 21.51 -35.87
CA ALA A 46 0.85 22.10 -35.93
C ALA A 46 1.48 21.97 -37.32
N GLY A 47 1.29 20.84 -37.98
CA GLY A 47 1.75 20.62 -39.35
C GLY A 47 1.08 21.54 -40.37
N LEU A 48 -0.22 21.79 -40.25
CA LEU A 48 -0.93 22.77 -41.09
C LEU A 48 -0.42 24.20 -40.90
N ILE A 49 -0.19 24.59 -39.63
CA ILE A 49 0.39 25.91 -39.31
C ILE A 49 1.83 26.04 -39.87
N ALA A 50 2.66 24.99 -39.70
CA ALA A 50 4.01 24.98 -40.23
C ALA A 50 4.04 25.06 -41.77
N THR A 51 3.07 24.40 -42.45
CA THR A 51 2.92 24.51 -43.90
C THR A 51 2.52 25.90 -44.32
N GLU A 52 1.61 26.57 -43.61
CA GLU A 52 1.24 27.97 -43.90
C GLU A 52 2.43 28.91 -43.73
N LEU A 53 3.22 28.74 -42.63
CA LEU A 53 4.43 29.51 -42.40
C LEU A 53 5.47 29.29 -43.52
N ALA A 54 5.69 28.04 -43.92
CA ALA A 54 6.60 27.72 -45.01
C ALA A 54 6.14 28.37 -46.33
N LYS A 55 4.83 28.34 -46.61
CA LYS A 55 4.26 29.00 -47.75
C LYS A 55 4.45 30.53 -47.75
N SER A 56 4.32 31.15 -46.57
CA SER A 56 4.48 32.59 -46.42
C SER A 56 5.90 33.09 -46.70
N VAL A 57 6.92 32.23 -46.56
CA VAL A 57 8.33 32.51 -46.82
C VAL A 57 8.80 32.00 -48.18
N ALA A 58 7.93 31.27 -48.91
CA ALA A 58 8.31 30.73 -50.21
C ALA A 58 8.49 31.82 -51.26
N PRO A 59 9.53 31.76 -52.11
CA PRO A 59 9.61 32.59 -53.29
C PRO A 59 8.39 32.34 -54.21
N GLY A 60 7.97 33.38 -54.92
CA GLY A 60 6.73 33.34 -55.70
C GLY A 60 6.70 32.35 -56.88
N ASP A 61 7.87 31.85 -57.26
CA ASP A 61 8.07 30.86 -58.35
C ASP A 61 8.16 29.41 -57.87
N VAL A 62 8.03 29.19 -56.53
CA VAL A 62 8.11 27.84 -55.96
C VAL A 62 6.78 27.09 -56.13
N ASP A 63 6.86 25.91 -56.73
CA ASP A 63 5.72 25.03 -56.83
C ASP A 63 5.35 24.42 -55.48
N MET A 64 4.17 24.78 -54.96
CA MET A 64 3.63 24.29 -53.68
C MET A 64 2.65 23.14 -53.93
N GLY A 65 2.60 22.57 -55.14
CA GLY A 65 1.67 21.49 -55.50
C GLY A 65 0.22 22.01 -55.68
N ALA A 66 -0.55 21.42 -56.57
CA ALA A 66 -1.96 21.63 -56.86
C ALA A 66 -2.66 22.85 -56.20
N GLY A 67 -2.20 24.06 -56.46
CA GLY A 67 -2.71 25.31 -55.86
C GLY A 67 -2.37 25.48 -54.37
N GLY A 68 -1.35 24.79 -53.86
CA GLY A 68 -0.93 24.82 -52.44
C GLY A 68 -1.76 23.95 -51.50
N ILE A 69 -2.86 23.32 -51.93
CA ILE A 69 -3.69 22.45 -51.08
C ILE A 69 -3.01 21.12 -50.82
N GLU A 70 -2.22 20.59 -51.77
CA GLU A 70 -1.54 19.30 -51.64
C GLU A 70 -0.58 19.28 -50.46
N ALA A 71 0.15 20.37 -50.19
CA ALA A 71 1.03 20.49 -49.08
C ALA A 71 0.35 20.35 -47.70
N TYR A 72 -0.86 20.94 -47.55
CA TYR A 72 -1.67 20.81 -46.32
C TYR A 72 -2.19 19.40 -46.14
N VAL A 73 -2.72 18.78 -47.24
CA VAL A 73 -3.24 17.41 -47.21
C VAL A 73 -2.14 16.42 -46.79
N LEU A 74 -0.96 16.50 -47.40
CA LEU A 74 0.17 15.63 -47.10
C LEU A 74 0.71 15.85 -45.67
N SER A 75 0.77 17.10 -45.21
CA SER A 75 1.18 17.42 -43.85
C SER A 75 0.23 16.80 -42.82
N ALA A 76 -1.10 16.94 -43.02
CA ALA A 76 -2.08 16.30 -42.15
C ALA A 76 -2.03 14.77 -42.22
N ALA A 77 -1.89 14.21 -43.44
CA ALA A 77 -1.83 12.75 -43.69
C ALA A 77 -0.63 12.09 -43.02
N ILE A 78 0.51 12.77 -42.86
CA ILE A 78 1.69 12.28 -42.10
C ILE A 78 1.36 12.19 -40.62
N ALA A 79 0.67 13.17 -40.04
CA ALA A 79 0.43 13.27 -38.59
C ALA A 79 -0.73 12.42 -38.06
N LEU A 80 -1.86 12.35 -38.84
CA LEU A 80 -3.06 11.65 -38.39
C LEU A 80 -2.88 10.17 -38.03
N PRO A 81 -2.08 9.36 -38.76
CA PRO A 81 -1.83 7.96 -38.36
C PRO A 81 -1.27 7.81 -36.97
N LEU A 82 -0.58 8.82 -36.40
CA LEU A 82 -0.04 8.80 -35.06
C LEU A 82 -1.11 8.62 -33.97
N CYS A 83 -2.36 8.91 -34.24
CA CYS A 83 -3.49 8.61 -33.36
C CYS A 83 -3.53 7.12 -32.97
N PHE A 84 -3.03 6.25 -33.83
CA PHE A 84 -3.03 4.79 -33.64
C PHE A 84 -1.64 4.20 -33.46
N ARG A 85 -0.64 5.01 -33.20
CA ARG A 85 0.79 4.64 -33.16
C ARG A 85 1.13 3.53 -32.18
N ARG A 86 0.37 3.37 -31.07
CA ARG A 86 0.61 2.30 -30.09
C ARG A 86 -0.23 1.06 -30.38
N ARG A 87 -1.36 1.20 -31.06
CA ARG A 87 -2.24 0.07 -31.37
C ARG A 87 -1.79 -0.68 -32.63
N PHE A 88 -1.33 0.05 -33.65
CA PHE A 88 -0.88 -0.50 -34.92
C PHE A 88 0.51 0.06 -35.32
N PRO A 89 1.55 -0.14 -34.45
CA PRO A 89 2.81 0.59 -34.59
C PRO A 89 3.53 0.33 -35.90
N LEU A 90 3.47 -0.92 -36.42
CA LEU A 90 4.14 -1.29 -37.67
C LEU A 90 3.40 -0.72 -38.91
N THR A 91 2.09 -0.76 -38.90
CA THR A 91 1.26 -0.16 -39.99
C THR A 91 1.46 1.35 -40.02
N VAL A 92 1.47 1.99 -38.85
CA VAL A 92 1.64 3.45 -38.75
C VAL A 92 3.00 3.89 -39.29
N VAL A 93 4.10 3.22 -38.92
CA VAL A 93 5.43 3.60 -39.42
C VAL A 93 5.54 3.42 -40.93
N LEU A 94 4.98 2.34 -41.50
CA LEU A 94 4.97 2.14 -42.97
C LEU A 94 4.16 3.21 -43.65
N LEU A 95 2.94 3.48 -43.18
CA LEU A 95 2.04 4.48 -43.78
C LEU A 95 2.67 5.87 -43.73
N VAL A 96 3.17 6.29 -42.56
CA VAL A 96 3.84 7.59 -42.39
C VAL A 96 5.05 7.68 -43.30
N SER A 97 5.88 6.61 -43.39
CA SER A 97 7.10 6.61 -44.22
C SER A 97 6.77 6.73 -45.72
N VAL A 98 5.69 6.08 -46.20
CA VAL A 98 5.26 6.19 -47.60
C VAL A 98 4.76 7.60 -47.89
N ILE A 99 3.92 8.17 -47.00
CA ILE A 99 3.39 9.54 -47.18
C ILE A 99 4.54 10.54 -47.08
N PHE A 100 5.51 10.33 -46.20
CA PHE A 100 6.70 11.14 -46.06
C PHE A 100 7.55 11.17 -47.34
N PHE A 101 7.73 10.00 -47.97
CA PHE A 101 8.40 9.90 -49.27
C PHE A 101 7.65 10.68 -50.36
N VAL A 102 6.33 10.47 -50.46
CA VAL A 102 5.49 11.19 -51.46
C VAL A 102 5.54 12.69 -51.23
N ALA A 103 5.45 13.16 -49.98
CA ALA A 103 5.49 14.59 -49.65
C ALA A 103 6.84 15.24 -50.03
N GLY A 104 7.96 14.53 -49.79
CA GLY A 104 9.29 15.00 -50.17
C GLY A 104 9.47 15.12 -51.70
N GLU A 105 8.76 14.33 -52.53
CA GLU A 105 8.81 14.40 -53.98
C GLU A 105 7.84 15.42 -54.57
N ARG A 106 6.63 15.52 -54.00
CA ARG A 106 5.56 16.35 -54.55
C ARG A 106 5.61 17.80 -54.11
N VAL A 107 6.02 18.06 -52.90
CA VAL A 107 6.03 19.39 -52.29
C VAL A 107 7.35 19.65 -51.51
N PRO A 108 8.52 19.56 -52.16
CA PRO A 108 9.84 19.52 -51.49
C PRO A 108 10.12 20.78 -50.66
N PHE A 109 9.71 21.95 -51.08
CA PHE A 109 9.95 23.18 -50.32
C PHE A 109 9.13 23.23 -49.02
N ALA A 110 7.81 22.99 -49.09
CA ALA A 110 6.94 22.97 -47.94
C ALA A 110 7.34 21.84 -46.96
N PHE A 111 7.78 20.72 -47.51
CA PHE A 111 8.23 19.57 -46.75
C PHE A 111 9.54 19.82 -45.99
N ALA A 112 10.56 20.42 -46.67
CA ALA A 112 11.85 20.75 -46.07
C ALA A 112 11.73 21.77 -44.92
N GLY A 113 10.80 22.73 -45.04
CA GLY A 113 10.53 23.71 -43.98
C GLY A 113 9.65 23.25 -42.85
N ASN A 114 9.02 22.09 -42.98
CA ASN A 114 8.04 21.59 -42.02
C ASN A 114 8.68 20.59 -40.98
N LEU A 115 9.20 21.12 -39.89
CA LEU A 115 9.80 20.32 -38.81
C LEU A 115 8.80 19.31 -38.21
N VAL A 116 7.49 19.60 -38.24
CA VAL A 116 6.44 18.72 -37.66
C VAL A 116 6.35 17.40 -38.39
N THR A 117 6.54 17.38 -39.73
CA THR A 117 6.56 16.14 -40.52
C THR A 117 7.75 15.26 -40.14
N GLN A 118 8.89 15.86 -39.86
CA GLN A 118 10.08 15.17 -39.39
C GLN A 118 9.81 14.54 -38.00
N ILE A 119 9.26 15.31 -37.08
CA ILE A 119 8.91 14.81 -35.74
C ILE A 119 7.88 13.67 -35.84
N ALA A 120 6.90 13.77 -36.73
CA ALA A 120 5.89 12.72 -36.95
C ALA A 120 6.52 11.40 -37.40
N GLN A 121 7.44 11.45 -38.37
CA GLN A 121 8.20 10.28 -38.83
C GLN A 121 9.04 9.68 -37.70
N PHE A 122 9.75 10.53 -36.90
CA PHE A 122 10.50 10.07 -35.75
C PHE A 122 9.62 9.35 -34.73
N MET A 123 8.45 9.91 -34.42
CA MET A 123 7.51 9.33 -33.46
C MET A 123 6.90 8.02 -33.97
N ALA A 124 6.63 7.92 -35.29
CA ALA A 124 6.16 6.68 -35.90
C ALA A 124 7.21 5.56 -35.74
N MET A 125 8.48 5.85 -36.04
CA MET A 125 9.58 4.92 -35.93
C MET A 125 9.87 4.53 -34.47
N TYR A 126 9.93 5.52 -33.56
CA TYR A 126 10.02 5.29 -32.12
C TYR A 126 8.92 4.34 -31.64
N SER A 127 7.67 4.60 -32.08
CA SER A 127 6.52 3.80 -31.65
C SER A 127 6.58 2.38 -32.19
N ALA A 128 7.07 2.17 -33.42
CA ALA A 128 7.28 0.85 -33.99
C ALA A 128 8.25 0.03 -33.14
N VAL A 129 9.36 0.62 -32.68
CA VAL A 129 10.35 -0.06 -31.84
C VAL A 129 9.84 -0.28 -30.41
N ALA A 130 9.16 0.72 -29.84
CA ALA A 130 8.73 0.69 -28.44
C ALA A 130 7.48 -0.17 -28.19
N TRP A 131 6.59 -0.33 -29.20
CA TRP A 131 5.25 -0.93 -29.01
C TRP A 131 4.98 -2.17 -29.87
N ALA A 132 5.85 -2.52 -30.84
CA ALA A 132 5.66 -3.74 -31.63
C ALA A 132 5.70 -4.99 -30.73
N GLN A 133 4.68 -5.83 -30.85
CA GLN A 133 4.57 -7.08 -30.13
C GLN A 133 5.46 -8.16 -30.76
N ASP A 134 5.47 -8.24 -32.10
CA ASP A 134 6.31 -9.18 -32.86
C ASP A 134 7.64 -8.53 -33.25
N ARG A 135 8.71 -8.92 -32.58
CA ARG A 135 10.07 -8.40 -32.82
C ARG A 135 10.65 -8.79 -34.17
N ARG A 136 10.23 -9.93 -34.73
CA ARG A 136 10.69 -10.36 -36.05
C ARG A 136 10.08 -9.47 -37.13
N ARG A 137 8.76 -9.27 -37.08
CA ARG A 137 8.06 -8.37 -38.00
C ARG A 137 8.55 -6.94 -37.88
N MET A 138 8.79 -6.46 -36.65
CA MET A 138 9.39 -5.14 -36.41
C MET A 138 10.72 -4.97 -37.13
N LYS A 139 11.64 -5.93 -37.01
CA LYS A 139 12.94 -5.87 -37.70
C LYS A 139 12.78 -5.80 -39.21
N ILE A 140 11.89 -6.61 -39.78
CA ILE A 140 11.62 -6.61 -41.23
C ILE A 140 11.07 -5.25 -41.68
N VAL A 141 10.10 -4.70 -40.95
CA VAL A 141 9.52 -3.40 -41.27
C VAL A 141 10.56 -2.28 -41.16
N LEU A 142 11.39 -2.29 -40.12
CA LEU A 142 12.47 -1.31 -39.99
C LEU A 142 13.48 -1.39 -41.12
N VAL A 143 13.91 -2.59 -41.52
CA VAL A 143 14.79 -2.76 -42.67
C VAL A 143 14.14 -2.18 -43.93
N LEU A 144 12.86 -2.43 -44.16
CA LEU A 144 12.13 -1.86 -45.29
C LEU A 144 12.10 -0.32 -45.26
N VAL A 145 11.83 0.27 -44.09
CA VAL A 145 11.87 1.73 -43.89
C VAL A 145 13.26 2.29 -44.12
N PHE A 146 14.30 1.63 -43.66
CA PHE A 146 15.70 2.03 -43.92
C PHE A 146 16.04 1.96 -45.41
N VAL A 147 15.67 0.89 -46.09
CA VAL A 147 15.89 0.78 -47.54
C VAL A 147 15.17 1.91 -48.29
N MET A 148 13.92 2.19 -47.91
CA MET A 148 13.16 3.28 -48.51
C MET A 148 13.82 4.65 -48.27
N MET A 149 14.35 4.89 -47.08
CA MET A 149 15.11 6.11 -46.77
C MET A 149 16.37 6.22 -47.65
N PHE A 150 17.17 5.15 -47.79
CA PHE A 150 18.36 5.20 -48.63
C PHE A 150 18.04 5.42 -50.12
N VAL A 151 16.96 4.79 -50.63
CA VAL A 151 16.48 5.05 -51.99
C VAL A 151 16.09 6.52 -52.17
N TRP A 152 15.39 7.10 -51.18
CA TRP A 152 15.00 8.49 -51.22
C TRP A 152 16.22 9.44 -51.16
N LEU A 153 17.18 9.17 -50.28
CA LEU A 153 18.45 9.95 -50.22
C LEU A 153 19.23 9.86 -51.54
N PHE A 154 19.34 8.65 -52.10
CA PHE A 154 20.02 8.46 -53.37
C PHE A 154 19.36 9.24 -54.50
N HIS A 155 18.01 9.18 -54.58
CA HIS A 155 17.26 9.97 -55.55
C HIS A 155 17.49 11.48 -55.35
N GLY A 156 17.49 11.99 -54.11
CA GLY A 156 17.81 13.38 -53.78
C GLY A 156 19.23 13.78 -54.19
N PHE A 157 20.20 12.91 -54.03
CA PHE A 157 21.56 13.17 -54.47
C PHE A 157 21.71 13.22 -55.98
N VAL A 158 20.98 12.33 -56.72
CA VAL A 158 20.95 12.35 -58.18
C VAL A 158 20.32 13.68 -58.69
N LYS A 159 19.20 14.10 -58.09
CA LYS A 159 18.57 15.40 -58.39
C LYS A 159 19.50 16.56 -58.13
N ALA A 160 20.26 16.57 -57.01
CA ALA A 160 21.19 17.61 -56.64
C ALA A 160 22.33 17.73 -57.65
N LEU A 161 22.76 16.63 -58.30
CA LEU A 161 23.74 16.68 -59.40
C LEU A 161 23.18 17.34 -60.67
N GLN A 162 21.89 17.25 -60.93
CA GLN A 162 21.23 17.76 -62.12
C GLN A 162 20.82 19.24 -61.98
N THR A 163 20.73 19.74 -60.77
CA THR A 163 20.33 21.14 -60.48
C THR A 163 21.52 22.01 -60.16
N ASP A 164 21.52 23.26 -60.66
CA ASP A 164 22.57 24.29 -60.37
C ASP A 164 22.50 24.84 -58.95
N ALA A 165 21.58 24.30 -58.11
CA ALA A 165 21.33 24.79 -56.74
C ALA A 165 22.56 24.72 -55.81
N ILE A 166 23.56 23.90 -56.12
CA ILE A 166 24.76 23.70 -55.32
C ILE A 166 26.00 24.34 -56.00
N LYS A 167 25.84 24.85 -57.21
CA LYS A 167 26.92 25.50 -57.96
C LYS A 167 27.12 26.94 -57.42
N GLY A 168 28.31 27.23 -56.91
CA GLY A 168 28.67 28.60 -56.47
C GLY A 168 28.91 28.76 -54.98
N ALA A 169 28.73 27.71 -54.15
CA ALA A 169 29.04 27.74 -52.72
C ALA A 169 30.47 27.23 -52.42
N ASP A 170 31.47 27.81 -53.01
CA ASP A 170 32.86 27.33 -52.98
C ASP A 170 33.66 27.99 -51.83
N GLN A 171 33.16 27.88 -50.58
CA GLN A 171 33.79 28.47 -49.40
C GLN A 171 34.32 27.46 -48.37
N GLY A 172 34.18 26.14 -48.61
CA GLY A 172 34.56 25.09 -47.66
C GLY A 172 35.77 24.23 -48.16
N LEU A 173 36.29 23.40 -47.23
CA LEU A 173 37.37 22.44 -47.54
C LEU A 173 36.91 21.30 -48.47
N LEU A 174 35.61 21.00 -48.52
CA LEU A 174 35.00 19.95 -49.33
C LEU A 174 34.17 20.59 -50.45
N SER A 175 34.06 19.89 -51.58
CA SER A 175 33.14 20.34 -52.62
C SER A 175 31.70 20.45 -52.11
N PRO A 176 30.88 21.40 -52.60
CA PRO A 176 29.51 21.59 -52.13
C PRO A 176 28.64 20.34 -52.20
N TYR A 177 28.81 19.54 -53.22
CA TYR A 177 28.09 18.28 -53.40
C TYR A 177 28.50 17.23 -52.36
N VAL A 178 29.81 17.05 -52.11
CA VAL A 178 30.31 16.10 -51.09
C VAL A 178 29.80 16.52 -49.69
N SER A 179 29.85 17.84 -49.40
CA SER A 179 29.34 18.39 -48.14
C SER A 179 27.85 18.12 -47.98
N PHE A 180 27.04 18.32 -49.04
CA PHE A 180 25.62 18.04 -49.04
C PHE A 180 25.32 16.56 -48.79
N VAL A 181 26.02 15.65 -49.49
CA VAL A 181 25.85 14.20 -49.33
C VAL A 181 26.21 13.74 -47.90
N VAL A 182 27.39 14.18 -47.42
CA VAL A 182 27.89 13.80 -46.08
C VAL A 182 26.96 14.31 -44.99
N LEU A 183 26.55 15.59 -45.06
CA LEU A 183 25.68 16.20 -44.05
C LEU A 183 24.31 15.53 -44.01
N ASN A 184 23.66 15.38 -45.18
CA ASN A 184 22.34 14.73 -45.20
C ASN A 184 22.37 13.27 -44.76
N THR A 185 23.42 12.53 -45.17
CA THR A 185 23.59 11.13 -44.72
C THR A 185 23.78 11.06 -43.20
N ALA A 186 24.66 11.92 -42.66
CA ALA A 186 24.92 11.94 -41.21
C ALA A 186 23.66 12.32 -40.39
N ILE A 187 22.93 13.34 -40.83
CA ILE A 187 21.66 13.76 -40.19
C ILE A 187 20.66 12.60 -40.19
N ASN A 188 20.45 11.94 -41.33
CA ASN A 188 19.51 10.82 -41.42
C ASN A 188 19.92 9.62 -40.57
N ILE A 189 21.21 9.24 -40.58
CA ILE A 189 21.73 8.16 -39.73
C ILE A 189 21.46 8.48 -38.24
N LEU A 190 21.83 9.69 -37.80
CA LEU A 190 21.61 10.13 -36.40
C LEU A 190 20.14 10.11 -36.03
N TYR A 191 19.29 10.60 -36.93
CA TYR A 191 17.85 10.67 -36.74
C TYR A 191 17.20 9.29 -36.58
N PHE A 192 17.45 8.38 -37.51
CA PHE A 192 16.90 7.02 -37.47
C PHE A 192 17.49 6.18 -36.33
N PHE A 193 18.80 6.33 -36.07
CA PHE A 193 19.44 5.67 -34.93
C PHE A 193 18.89 6.19 -33.59
N GLY A 194 18.68 7.49 -33.46
CA GLY A 194 18.08 8.10 -32.30
C GLY A 194 16.67 7.55 -32.04
N ALA A 195 15.82 7.51 -33.09
CA ALA A 195 14.45 6.97 -32.95
C ALA A 195 14.46 5.48 -32.54
N TYR A 196 15.35 4.68 -33.15
CA TYR A 196 15.52 3.27 -32.79
C TYR A 196 16.01 3.11 -31.36
N PHE A 197 17.06 3.82 -30.96
CA PHE A 197 17.65 3.74 -29.64
C PHE A 197 16.63 4.11 -28.54
N TRP A 198 15.95 5.24 -28.69
CA TRP A 198 14.92 5.66 -27.73
C TRP A 198 13.74 4.71 -27.67
N GLY A 199 13.31 4.17 -28.82
CA GLY A 199 12.26 3.15 -28.87
C GLY A 199 12.69 1.87 -28.13
N ARG A 200 13.93 1.43 -28.32
CA ARG A 200 14.49 0.25 -27.64
C ARG A 200 14.60 0.48 -26.11
N THR A 201 15.08 1.64 -25.70
CA THR A 201 15.18 2.02 -24.29
C THR A 201 13.81 2.07 -23.63
N ALA A 202 12.84 2.69 -24.27
CA ALA A 202 11.46 2.76 -23.77
C ALA A 202 10.82 1.37 -23.62
N TRP A 203 11.11 0.44 -24.54
CA TRP A 203 10.69 -0.95 -24.42
C TRP A 203 11.38 -1.66 -23.26
N GLY A 204 12.70 -1.49 -23.11
CA GLY A 204 13.48 -2.08 -22.02
C GLY A 204 12.98 -1.62 -20.65
N VAL A 205 12.78 -0.31 -20.46
CA VAL A 205 12.24 0.24 -19.22
C VAL A 205 10.83 -0.28 -18.92
N ALA A 206 9.97 -0.39 -19.93
CA ALA A 206 8.63 -0.93 -19.74
C ALA A 206 8.64 -2.41 -19.32
N ARG A 207 9.53 -3.20 -19.91
CA ARG A 207 9.74 -4.61 -19.55
C ARG A 207 10.26 -4.75 -18.11
N GLN A 208 11.28 -3.99 -17.76
CA GLN A 208 11.86 -4.01 -16.41
C GLN A 208 10.83 -3.64 -15.34
N ARG A 209 10.01 -2.62 -15.60
CA ARG A 209 8.90 -2.25 -14.69
C ARG A 209 7.91 -3.39 -14.50
N HIS A 210 7.58 -4.10 -15.56
CA HIS A 210 6.66 -5.24 -15.47
C HIS A 210 7.26 -6.39 -14.64
N GLU A 211 8.53 -6.72 -14.87
CA GLU A 211 9.25 -7.74 -14.09
C GLU A 211 9.32 -7.38 -12.60
N LEU A 212 9.61 -6.10 -12.29
CA LEU A 212 9.61 -5.62 -10.89
C LEU A 212 8.22 -5.68 -10.25
N GLN A 213 7.15 -5.35 -10.98
CA GLN A 213 5.78 -5.48 -10.47
C GLN A 213 5.44 -6.94 -10.17
N GLN A 214 5.76 -7.87 -11.06
CA GLN A 214 5.55 -9.30 -10.81
C GLN A 214 6.28 -9.79 -9.56
N GLN A 215 7.55 -9.40 -9.39
CA GLN A 215 8.32 -9.73 -8.19
C GLN A 215 7.71 -9.14 -6.92
N ALA A 216 7.21 -7.90 -6.98
CA ALA A 216 6.53 -7.28 -5.84
C ALA A 216 5.24 -8.01 -5.45
N ASP A 217 4.43 -8.42 -6.44
CA ASP A 217 3.21 -9.19 -6.21
C ASP A 217 3.51 -10.59 -5.63
N GLU A 218 4.55 -11.25 -6.12
CA GLU A 218 5.02 -12.55 -5.59
C GLU A 218 5.49 -12.40 -4.13
N LEU A 219 6.30 -11.37 -3.84
CA LEU A 219 6.77 -11.09 -2.48
C LEU A 219 5.62 -10.78 -1.54
N ALA A 220 4.63 -9.99 -1.96
CA ALA A 220 3.43 -9.70 -1.16
C ALA A 220 2.65 -10.98 -0.83
N THR A 221 2.49 -11.87 -1.81
CA THR A 221 1.82 -13.16 -1.62
C THR A 221 2.59 -14.06 -0.65
N GLN A 222 3.92 -14.12 -0.76
CA GLN A 222 4.78 -14.89 0.14
C GLN A 222 4.73 -14.33 1.57
N GLN A 223 4.76 -12.99 1.73
CA GLN A 223 4.64 -12.36 3.04
C GLN A 223 3.31 -12.68 3.72
N GLN A 224 2.20 -12.64 2.99
CA GLN A 224 0.89 -13.04 3.51
C GLN A 224 0.86 -14.53 3.93
N ALA A 225 1.44 -15.41 3.12
CA ALA A 225 1.53 -16.83 3.46
C ALA A 225 2.39 -17.07 4.71
N ASN A 226 3.51 -16.38 4.83
CA ASN A 226 4.40 -16.46 6.00
C ASN A 226 3.74 -15.91 7.27
N ALA A 227 3.02 -14.78 7.17
CA ALA A 227 2.27 -14.23 8.29
C ALA A 227 1.19 -15.20 8.80
N ARG A 228 0.44 -15.85 7.88
CA ARG A 228 -0.53 -16.90 8.26
C ARG A 228 0.13 -18.09 8.93
N ARG A 229 1.28 -18.55 8.43
CA ARG A 229 2.05 -19.64 9.05
C ARG A 229 2.52 -19.26 10.45
N ALA A 230 3.06 -18.07 10.62
CA ALA A 230 3.50 -17.58 11.94
C ALA A 230 2.36 -17.58 12.97
N VAL A 231 1.15 -17.17 12.58
CA VAL A 231 -0.03 -17.23 13.46
C VAL A 231 -0.39 -18.69 13.83
N ILE A 232 -0.34 -19.61 12.87
CA ILE A 232 -0.63 -21.04 13.13
C ILE A 232 0.43 -21.63 14.07
N ASP A 233 1.71 -21.37 13.82
CA ASP A 233 2.81 -21.87 14.64
C ASP A 233 2.73 -21.33 16.08
N GLU A 234 2.37 -20.07 16.22
CA GLU A 234 2.13 -19.46 17.53
C GLU A 234 0.94 -20.12 18.27
N ARG A 235 -0.17 -20.34 17.59
CA ARG A 235 -1.32 -21.07 18.16
C ARG A 235 -0.93 -22.49 18.62
N LEU A 236 -0.13 -23.20 17.82
CA LEU A 236 0.38 -24.53 18.19
C LEU A 236 1.35 -24.48 19.37
N ARG A 237 2.17 -23.44 19.49
CA ARG A 237 3.05 -23.25 20.64
C ARG A 237 2.25 -23.02 21.90
N ILE A 238 1.28 -22.11 21.86
CA ILE A 238 0.43 -21.79 23.00
C ILE A 238 -0.40 -23.01 23.42
N SER A 239 -0.93 -23.79 22.46
CA SER A 239 -1.66 -25.02 22.77
C SER A 239 -0.80 -26.04 23.52
N ARG A 240 0.50 -26.14 23.18
CA ARG A 240 1.45 -27.01 23.92
C ARG A 240 1.71 -26.48 25.32
N GLU A 241 1.98 -25.17 25.47
CA GLU A 241 2.19 -24.54 26.78
C GLU A 241 0.98 -24.72 27.71
N LEU A 242 -0.25 -24.56 27.17
CA LEU A 242 -1.48 -24.83 27.91
C LEU A 242 -1.58 -26.30 28.34
N HIS A 243 -1.27 -27.22 27.42
CA HIS A 243 -1.32 -28.66 27.73
C HIS A 243 -0.34 -29.04 28.82
N ASP A 244 0.88 -28.49 28.79
CA ASP A 244 1.92 -28.75 29.79
C ASP A 244 1.52 -28.23 31.18
N VAL A 245 0.95 -27.02 31.26
CA VAL A 245 0.43 -26.48 32.53
C VAL A 245 -0.69 -27.35 33.09
N VAL A 246 -1.67 -27.71 32.25
CA VAL A 246 -2.81 -28.55 32.64
C VAL A 246 -2.34 -29.93 33.09
N ALA A 247 -1.46 -30.59 32.34
CA ALA A 247 -0.92 -31.90 32.65
C ALA A 247 -0.16 -31.91 33.99
N HIS A 248 0.64 -30.86 34.24
CA HIS A 248 1.37 -30.72 35.50
C HIS A 248 0.44 -30.62 36.72
N HIS A 249 -0.57 -29.74 36.64
CA HIS A 249 -1.52 -29.57 37.75
C HIS A 249 -2.39 -30.82 37.98
N ILE A 250 -2.90 -31.46 36.91
CA ILE A 250 -3.69 -32.71 37.03
C ILE A 250 -2.86 -33.82 37.65
N SER A 251 -1.59 -33.97 37.27
CA SER A 251 -0.70 -34.98 37.84
C SER A 251 -0.46 -34.71 39.32
N SER A 252 -0.23 -33.47 39.72
CA SER A 252 -0.05 -33.07 41.14
C SER A 252 -1.31 -33.36 41.97
N ILE A 253 -2.50 -32.98 41.45
CA ILE A 253 -3.80 -33.27 42.08
C ILE A 253 -4.01 -34.78 42.24
N GLY A 254 -3.68 -35.59 41.23
CA GLY A 254 -3.79 -37.04 41.28
C GLY A 254 -2.92 -37.67 42.35
N ILE A 255 -1.69 -37.23 42.47
CA ILE A 255 -0.76 -37.71 43.51
C ILE A 255 -1.27 -37.36 44.91
N GLN A 256 -1.68 -36.12 45.14
CA GLN A 256 -2.21 -35.64 46.41
C GLN A 256 -3.51 -36.33 46.80
N ALA A 257 -4.43 -36.56 45.87
CA ALA A 257 -5.67 -37.26 46.08
C ALA A 257 -5.42 -38.76 46.48
N GLY A 258 -4.43 -39.38 45.79
CA GLY A 258 -4.00 -40.74 46.12
C GLY A 258 -3.37 -40.85 47.53
N GLY A 259 -2.57 -39.84 47.89
CA GLY A 259 -2.00 -39.70 49.22
C GLY A 259 -3.06 -39.52 50.32
N ALA A 260 -3.97 -38.58 50.15
CA ALA A 260 -5.07 -38.30 51.08
C ALA A 260 -5.92 -39.52 51.32
N ARG A 261 -6.30 -40.29 50.27
CA ARG A 261 -7.08 -41.51 50.38
C ARG A 261 -6.36 -42.58 51.18
N ARG A 262 -5.04 -42.68 51.09
CA ARG A 262 -4.25 -43.71 51.78
C ARG A 262 -4.15 -43.46 53.28
N VAL A 263 -4.12 -42.20 53.72
CA VAL A 263 -3.94 -41.82 55.13
C VAL A 263 -5.26 -41.44 55.81
N MET A 264 -6.38 -41.48 55.14
CA MET A 264 -7.68 -40.95 55.60
C MET A 264 -8.17 -41.60 56.90
N GLU A 265 -7.92 -42.90 57.09
CA GLU A 265 -8.32 -43.64 58.30
C GLU A 265 -7.28 -43.58 59.41
N SER A 266 -5.99 -43.47 59.06
CA SER A 266 -4.87 -43.50 60.03
C SER A 266 -4.46 -42.11 60.54
N ASP A 267 -4.61 -41.08 59.72
CA ASP A 267 -4.30 -39.68 60.05
C ASP A 267 -5.25 -38.72 59.30
N PRO A 268 -6.45 -38.45 59.86
CA PRO A 268 -7.46 -37.61 59.25
C PRO A 268 -6.98 -36.15 59.06
N GLU A 269 -6.09 -35.63 59.89
CA GLU A 269 -5.56 -34.26 59.74
C GLU A 269 -4.58 -34.17 58.57
N ALA A 270 -3.73 -35.17 58.37
CA ALA A 270 -2.89 -35.26 57.18
C ALA A 270 -3.70 -35.36 55.88
N ALA A 271 -4.82 -36.14 55.88
CA ALA A 271 -5.73 -36.25 54.77
C ALA A 271 -6.40 -34.89 54.46
N LYS A 272 -6.84 -34.13 55.44
CA LYS A 272 -7.45 -32.83 55.32
C LYS A 272 -6.46 -31.78 54.75
N ASN A 273 -5.24 -31.82 55.19
CA ASN A 273 -4.17 -30.97 54.65
C ASN A 273 -3.88 -31.28 53.19
N ALA A 274 -3.83 -32.55 52.78
CA ALA A 274 -3.66 -32.95 51.38
C ALA A 274 -4.81 -32.48 50.50
N LEU A 275 -6.07 -32.52 50.97
CA LEU A 275 -7.24 -32.02 50.28
C LEU A 275 -7.20 -30.48 50.12
N SER A 276 -6.73 -29.74 51.12
CA SER A 276 -6.52 -28.28 51.01
C SER A 276 -5.50 -27.95 49.97
N VAL A 277 -4.38 -28.68 49.86
CA VAL A 277 -3.37 -28.49 48.81
C VAL A 277 -3.95 -28.75 47.40
N ILE A 278 -4.85 -29.75 47.27
CA ILE A 278 -5.57 -30.00 46.01
C ILE A 278 -6.45 -28.81 45.63
N GLU A 279 -7.20 -28.27 46.61
CA GLU A 279 -8.09 -27.10 46.37
C GLU A 279 -7.28 -25.88 45.92
N ASP A 280 -6.17 -25.57 46.57
CA ASP A 280 -5.30 -24.46 46.25
C ASP A 280 -4.60 -24.65 44.90
N SER A 281 -4.13 -25.84 44.58
CA SER A 281 -3.52 -26.18 43.30
C SER A 281 -4.53 -26.05 42.15
N SER A 282 -5.79 -26.52 42.35
CA SER A 282 -6.85 -26.36 41.37
C SER A 282 -7.21 -24.92 41.11
N ARG A 283 -7.31 -24.09 42.13
CA ARG A 283 -7.56 -22.65 42.03
C ARG A 283 -6.44 -21.94 41.26
N THR A 284 -5.19 -22.30 41.56
CA THR A 284 -4.00 -21.76 40.87
C THR A 284 -4.02 -22.14 39.39
N ALA A 285 -4.24 -23.40 39.05
CA ALA A 285 -4.33 -23.87 37.65
C ALA A 285 -5.39 -23.12 36.85
N VAL A 286 -6.61 -22.93 37.43
CA VAL A 286 -7.68 -22.18 36.76
C VAL A 286 -7.31 -20.72 36.54
N ASN A 287 -6.63 -20.10 37.50
CA ASN A 287 -6.20 -18.71 37.36
C ASN A 287 -5.09 -18.54 36.31
N GLU A 288 -4.10 -19.43 36.26
CA GLU A 288 -3.05 -19.45 35.24
C GLU A 288 -3.64 -19.68 33.83
N MET A 289 -4.56 -20.63 33.66
CA MET A 289 -5.28 -20.82 32.40
C MET A 289 -6.07 -19.58 31.98
N ARG A 290 -6.78 -18.92 32.91
CA ARG A 290 -7.50 -17.68 32.60
C ARG A 290 -6.58 -16.54 32.20
N GLN A 291 -5.39 -16.46 32.81
CA GLN A 291 -4.39 -15.45 32.47
C GLN A 291 -3.81 -15.68 31.08
N LEU A 292 -3.48 -16.94 30.73
CA LEU A 292 -3.00 -17.32 29.39
C LEU A 292 -4.06 -17.07 28.31
N LEU A 293 -5.32 -17.48 28.57
CA LEU A 293 -6.45 -17.21 27.67
C LEU A 293 -6.76 -15.71 27.54
N GLY A 294 -6.57 -14.95 28.62
CA GLY A 294 -6.73 -13.50 28.60
C GLY A 294 -5.71 -12.79 27.70
N MET A 295 -4.47 -13.26 27.69
CA MET A 295 -3.41 -12.75 26.80
C MET A 295 -3.72 -13.07 25.32
N LEU A 296 -4.26 -14.26 25.05
CA LEU A 296 -4.70 -14.67 23.70
C LEU A 296 -5.86 -13.81 23.17
N ARG A 297 -6.85 -13.55 24.02
CA ARG A 297 -7.97 -12.65 23.67
C ARG A 297 -7.56 -11.21 23.42
N ALA A 298 -6.53 -10.74 24.09
CA ALA A 298 -5.99 -9.41 23.84
C ALA A 298 -5.25 -9.33 22.49
N ALA A 299 -4.73 -10.45 21.98
CA ALA A 299 -4.00 -10.53 20.71
C ALA A 299 -4.90 -10.81 19.49
N ASP A 300 -6.10 -11.38 19.68
CA ASP A 300 -7.01 -11.73 18.59
C ASP A 300 -8.48 -11.59 19.03
N PRO A 301 -9.13 -10.46 18.74
CA PRO A 301 -10.54 -10.23 19.11
C PRO A 301 -11.55 -11.14 18.37
N GLU A 302 -11.18 -11.80 17.26
CA GLU A 302 -12.05 -12.67 16.47
C GLU A 302 -12.26 -14.08 17.09
N LEU A 303 -11.48 -14.43 18.12
CA LEU A 303 -11.58 -15.72 18.83
C LEU A 303 -12.84 -15.87 19.71
N ASP A 304 -13.60 -14.81 19.91
CA ASP A 304 -14.81 -14.86 20.74
C ASP A 304 -15.96 -15.65 20.10
N ASP A 305 -15.95 -15.80 18.77
CA ASP A 305 -17.06 -16.46 18.03
C ASP A 305 -16.87 -17.99 17.90
N GLU A 306 -15.63 -18.49 17.95
CA GLU A 306 -15.32 -19.91 17.73
C GLU A 306 -15.40 -20.78 19.00
N LEU A 307 -15.24 -20.21 20.19
CA LEU A 307 -15.14 -21.00 21.42
C LEU A 307 -16.47 -21.28 22.13
N GLY A 308 -17.61 -20.81 21.59
CA GLY A 308 -18.96 -21.21 22.02
C GLY A 308 -19.24 -21.12 23.53
N VAL A 309 -18.41 -20.41 24.30
CA VAL A 309 -18.65 -20.19 25.71
C VAL A 309 -19.68 -19.07 25.81
N PRO A 310 -20.89 -19.30 26.33
CA PRO A 310 -21.85 -18.25 26.52
C PRO A 310 -21.21 -17.21 27.46
N VAL A 311 -20.73 -16.10 26.89
CA VAL A 311 -20.50 -14.91 27.68
C VAL A 311 -21.87 -14.51 28.17
N GLY A 312 -22.23 -14.93 29.40
CA GLY A 312 -23.37 -14.33 30.08
C GLY A 312 -23.21 -12.82 29.85
N LYS A 313 -24.24 -12.17 29.30
CA LYS A 313 -24.27 -10.73 29.03
C LYS A 313 -23.75 -10.00 30.28
N ALA A 314 -22.42 -9.84 30.36
CA ALA A 314 -21.82 -8.94 31.33
C ALA A 314 -22.44 -7.58 31.02
N PRO A 315 -22.98 -6.86 32.00
CA PRO A 315 -23.63 -5.60 31.80
C PRO A 315 -22.66 -4.69 31.04
N GLN A 316 -23.09 -4.13 29.88
CA GLN A 316 -22.25 -3.29 29.04
C GLN A 316 -21.50 -2.27 29.90
N ALA A 317 -20.17 -2.38 29.89
CA ALA A 317 -19.29 -1.48 30.65
C ALA A 317 -19.41 -0.07 30.03
N ASN A 318 -20.09 0.84 30.71
CA ASN A 318 -20.21 2.24 30.28
C ASN A 318 -20.12 3.19 31.48
N ALA A 319 -19.83 4.47 31.25
CA ALA A 319 -19.67 5.50 32.27
C ALA A 319 -20.93 5.67 33.13
N ASP A 320 -22.14 5.47 32.58
CA ASP A 320 -23.40 5.59 33.31
C ASP A 320 -23.53 4.54 34.43
N ARG A 321 -22.75 3.49 34.40
CA ARG A 321 -22.70 2.43 35.42
C ARG A 321 -21.65 2.66 36.52
N LEU A 322 -20.92 3.76 36.51
CA LEU A 322 -19.96 4.07 37.58
C LEU A 322 -20.63 4.11 38.98
N PRO A 323 -21.84 4.65 39.17
CA PRO A 323 -22.50 4.58 40.50
C PRO A 323 -22.72 3.13 40.96
N ALA A 324 -23.12 2.22 40.05
CA ALA A 324 -23.32 0.80 40.37
C ALA A 324 -22.00 0.09 40.66
N LEU A 325 -20.93 0.42 39.90
CA LEU A 325 -19.57 -0.07 40.14
C LEU A 325 -19.08 0.33 41.55
N VAL A 326 -19.24 1.61 41.91
CA VAL A 326 -18.88 2.16 43.24
C VAL A 326 -19.67 1.45 44.33
N SER A 327 -20.97 1.28 44.18
CA SER A 327 -21.82 0.56 45.14
C SER A 327 -21.34 -0.86 45.36
N SER A 328 -20.93 -1.56 44.30
CA SER A 328 -20.41 -2.93 44.38
C SER A 328 -19.01 -3.02 44.98
N ALA A 329 -18.25 -1.95 44.97
CA ALA A 329 -16.89 -1.87 45.58
C ALA A 329 -16.93 -1.59 47.08
N ASN A 330 -18.05 -1.14 47.64
CA ASN A 330 -18.23 -0.94 49.07
C ASN A 330 -18.16 -2.29 49.82
N SER A 331 -17.55 -2.28 50.98
CA SER A 331 -17.44 -3.42 51.90
C SER A 331 -17.33 -2.90 53.33
N ASP A 332 -17.36 -3.81 54.30
CA ASP A 332 -17.21 -3.46 55.74
C ASP A 332 -15.85 -2.80 56.02
N VAL A 333 -14.85 -2.98 55.14
CA VAL A 333 -13.47 -2.49 55.30
C VAL A 333 -13.20 -1.24 54.47
N LEU A 334 -13.90 -1.06 53.32
CA LEU A 334 -13.65 0.02 52.35
C LEU A 334 -14.97 0.73 52.00
N SER A 335 -15.06 2.01 52.34
CA SER A 335 -16.13 2.88 51.89
C SER A 335 -15.75 3.62 50.62
N VAL A 336 -16.56 3.51 49.56
CA VAL A 336 -16.29 4.17 48.27
C VAL A 336 -17.40 5.16 47.97
N GLY A 337 -17.05 6.44 47.73
CA GLY A 337 -17.98 7.50 47.30
C GLY A 337 -17.88 7.75 45.80
N PHE A 338 -19.03 8.23 45.23
CA PHE A 338 -19.07 8.69 43.84
C PHE A 338 -19.47 10.14 43.78
N HIS A 339 -18.73 10.94 42.98
CA HIS A 339 -19.04 12.33 42.72
C HIS A 339 -19.04 12.60 41.21
N GLN A 340 -20.02 13.36 40.75
CA GLN A 340 -20.11 13.81 39.35
C GLN A 340 -20.07 15.34 39.36
N ILE A 341 -19.23 15.93 38.50
CA ILE A 341 -18.99 17.36 38.37
C ILE A 341 -19.19 17.77 36.92
N GLY A 342 -19.90 18.86 36.68
CA GLY A 342 -20.23 19.35 35.34
C GLY A 342 -21.56 18.79 34.82
N GLN A 343 -22.00 19.31 33.69
CA GLN A 343 -23.22 18.86 33.01
C GLN A 343 -22.96 17.53 32.29
N PRO A 344 -23.74 16.47 32.55
CA PRO A 344 -23.58 15.21 31.86
C PRO A 344 -23.79 15.37 30.36
N ILE A 345 -22.82 14.90 29.58
CA ILE A 345 -22.90 14.84 28.12
C ILE A 345 -22.84 13.39 27.66
N LYS A 346 -23.44 13.10 26.50
CA LYS A 346 -23.37 11.77 25.91
C LYS A 346 -21.96 11.51 25.41
N LEU A 347 -21.25 10.65 26.11
CA LEU A 347 -19.89 10.24 25.70
C LEU A 347 -19.93 9.28 24.50
N PRO A 348 -18.98 9.36 23.57
CA PRO A 348 -18.72 8.31 22.60
C PRO A 348 -18.55 6.96 23.30
N GLU A 349 -19.02 5.87 22.70
CA GLU A 349 -19.03 4.54 23.32
C GLU A 349 -17.63 4.08 23.76
N THR A 350 -16.63 4.30 22.92
CA THR A 350 -15.22 3.98 23.19
C THR A 350 -14.67 4.69 24.42
N ILE A 351 -15.01 5.97 24.60
CA ILE A 351 -14.62 6.78 25.76
C ILE A 351 -15.38 6.33 26.99
N SER A 352 -16.70 6.11 26.87
CA SER A 352 -17.57 5.67 27.96
C SER A 352 -17.10 4.32 28.54
N VAL A 353 -16.78 3.34 27.69
CA VAL A 353 -16.22 2.05 28.11
C VAL A 353 -14.85 2.23 28.77
N SER A 354 -13.99 3.09 28.23
CA SER A 354 -12.65 3.32 28.76
C SER A 354 -12.69 3.96 30.16
N VAL A 355 -13.53 4.95 30.36
CA VAL A 355 -13.77 5.59 31.67
C VAL A 355 -14.23 4.57 32.70
N TYR A 356 -15.18 3.69 32.37
CA TYR A 356 -15.63 2.61 33.25
C TYR A 356 -14.49 1.65 33.63
N ARG A 357 -13.73 1.19 32.62
CA ARG A 357 -12.61 0.25 32.81
C ARG A 357 -11.48 0.84 33.65
N ILE A 358 -11.15 2.11 33.48
CA ILE A 358 -10.16 2.82 34.29
C ILE A 358 -10.59 2.85 35.76
N ALA A 359 -11.84 3.24 36.02
CA ALA A 359 -12.37 3.25 37.38
C ALA A 359 -12.40 1.85 38.02
N GLN A 360 -12.80 0.83 37.27
CA GLN A 360 -12.83 -0.58 37.69
C GLN A 360 -11.45 -1.08 38.08
N GLU A 361 -10.44 -0.84 37.24
CA GLU A 361 -9.06 -1.24 37.49
C GLU A 361 -8.48 -0.50 38.70
N ALA A 362 -8.72 0.83 38.79
CA ALA A 362 -8.27 1.62 39.92
C ALA A 362 -8.88 1.15 41.23
N LEU A 363 -10.17 0.89 41.31
CA LEU A 363 -10.86 0.36 42.49
C LEU A 363 -10.37 -1.05 42.86
N THR A 364 -10.10 -1.89 41.85
CA THR A 364 -9.52 -3.23 42.07
C THR A 364 -8.13 -3.10 42.71
N ASN A 365 -7.33 -2.14 42.24
CA ASN A 365 -5.99 -1.87 42.81
C ASN A 365 -6.07 -1.36 44.24
N VAL A 366 -7.03 -0.47 44.56
CA VAL A 366 -7.26 -0.04 45.95
C VAL A 366 -7.56 -1.24 46.84
N ARG A 367 -8.51 -2.10 46.46
CA ARG A 367 -8.88 -3.30 47.24
C ARG A 367 -7.71 -4.26 47.48
N ARG A 368 -6.91 -4.52 46.42
CA ARG A 368 -5.83 -5.52 46.46
C ARG A 368 -4.56 -5.00 47.10
N HIS A 369 -4.19 -3.75 46.86
CA HIS A 369 -2.84 -3.21 47.11
C HIS A 369 -2.80 -2.05 48.08
N SER A 370 -3.93 -1.50 48.55
CA SER A 370 -3.98 -0.38 49.49
C SER A 370 -4.52 -0.80 50.87
N THR A 371 -4.06 -0.14 51.90
CA THR A 371 -4.62 -0.21 53.28
C THR A 371 -5.80 0.76 53.47
N ALA A 372 -6.32 1.32 52.39
CA ALA A 372 -7.36 2.34 52.41
C ALA A 372 -8.64 1.87 53.12
N ARG A 373 -9.25 2.78 53.86
CA ARG A 373 -10.58 2.65 54.41
C ARG A 373 -11.61 3.47 53.66
N SER A 374 -11.17 4.48 52.90
CA SER A 374 -12.00 5.35 52.12
C SER A 374 -11.39 5.53 50.72
N ALA A 375 -12.24 5.50 49.69
CA ALA A 375 -11.91 5.86 48.30
C ALA A 375 -13.01 6.72 47.68
N HIS A 376 -12.64 7.54 46.73
CA HIS A 376 -13.59 8.41 46.01
C HIS A 376 -13.34 8.28 44.51
N VAL A 377 -14.42 8.08 43.76
CA VAL A 377 -14.43 8.11 42.28
C VAL A 377 -15.11 9.42 41.87
N THR A 378 -14.42 10.25 41.12
CA THR A 378 -14.95 11.49 40.58
C THR A 378 -14.94 11.44 39.06
N LEU A 379 -16.13 11.70 38.45
CA LEU A 379 -16.28 11.88 37.02
C LEU A 379 -16.53 13.35 36.75
N ARG A 380 -15.63 14.00 35.97
CA ARG A 380 -15.78 15.42 35.60
C ARG A 380 -16.00 15.55 34.08
N TYR A 381 -17.02 16.32 33.72
CA TYR A 381 -17.25 16.77 32.36
C TYR A 381 -16.69 18.20 32.23
N LEU A 382 -15.72 18.37 31.31
CA LEU A 382 -14.99 19.63 31.12
C LEU A 382 -15.49 20.31 29.85
N ASP A 383 -16.60 21.01 29.93
CA ASP A 383 -17.19 21.89 28.91
C ASP A 383 -17.10 21.34 27.48
N ASP A 384 -17.64 20.16 27.19
CA ASP A 384 -17.67 19.49 25.89
C ASP A 384 -16.28 19.23 25.26
N THR A 385 -15.19 19.56 25.96
CA THR A 385 -13.82 19.40 25.42
C THR A 385 -13.15 18.12 25.91
N ALA A 386 -13.41 17.68 27.12
CA ALA A 386 -12.81 16.49 27.70
C ALA A 386 -13.67 15.89 28.81
N VAL A 387 -13.45 14.61 29.07
CA VAL A 387 -13.96 13.92 30.26
C VAL A 387 -12.77 13.48 31.12
N GLU A 388 -12.91 13.59 32.44
CA GLU A 388 -11.91 13.20 33.39
C GLU A 388 -12.50 12.23 34.42
N VAL A 389 -11.82 11.13 34.63
CA VAL A 389 -12.10 10.19 35.72
C VAL A 389 -10.94 10.19 36.70
N GLU A 390 -11.26 10.35 37.99
CA GLU A 390 -10.28 10.38 39.07
C GLU A 390 -10.71 9.39 40.16
N VAL A 391 -9.78 8.55 40.61
CA VAL A 391 -9.94 7.66 41.75
C VAL A 391 -8.88 8.00 42.76
N ILE A 392 -9.29 8.32 44.00
CA ILE A 392 -8.40 8.66 45.10
C ILE A 392 -8.72 7.73 46.26
N ASP A 393 -7.69 7.22 46.91
CA ASP A 393 -7.79 6.50 48.19
C ASP A 393 -6.93 7.16 49.28
N ASP A 394 -7.23 6.83 50.54
CA ASP A 394 -6.52 7.35 51.75
C ASP A 394 -5.46 6.40 52.33
N GLY A 395 -5.19 5.31 51.59
CA GLY A 395 -4.33 4.22 52.10
C GLY A 395 -2.86 4.36 51.79
N ARG A 396 -2.13 3.35 52.23
CA ARG A 396 -0.72 3.13 51.91
C ARG A 396 -0.55 1.77 51.21
N PRO A 397 0.46 1.58 50.36
CA PRO A 397 0.74 0.29 49.75
C PRO A 397 0.91 -0.82 50.81
N LYS A 398 0.25 -1.98 50.61
CA LYS A 398 0.33 -3.12 51.55
C LYS A 398 1.69 -3.83 51.51
N HIS A 399 2.38 -3.84 50.39
CA HIS A 399 3.71 -4.46 50.20
C HIS A 399 4.48 -3.70 49.09
N ALA A 400 5.82 -3.84 49.10
CA ALA A 400 6.66 -3.30 48.07
C ALA A 400 6.29 -3.98 46.69
N PRO A 401 6.23 -3.25 45.58
CA PRO A 401 5.58 -3.69 44.36
C PRO A 401 6.45 -4.66 43.54
N VAL A 402 6.29 -5.95 43.78
CA VAL A 402 6.66 -6.95 42.77
C VAL A 402 5.34 -7.36 42.08
N GLY A 403 5.07 -6.80 40.87
CA GLY A 403 3.92 -7.18 40.02
C GLY A 403 2.85 -6.11 39.73
N SER A 404 2.79 -4.98 40.47
CA SER A 404 1.72 -3.95 40.28
C SER A 404 1.91 -3.02 39.08
N ARG A 405 2.96 -3.18 38.28
CA ARG A 405 3.23 -2.32 37.12
C ARG A 405 2.33 -2.57 35.92
N LEU A 406 1.77 -3.77 35.78
CA LEU A 406 0.95 -4.15 34.60
C LEU A 406 -0.40 -3.41 34.56
N GLY A 407 -1.08 -3.24 35.67
CA GLY A 407 -2.36 -2.50 35.73
C GLY A 407 -2.20 -1.01 35.38
N HIS A 408 -1.14 -0.37 35.88
CA HIS A 408 -0.86 1.03 35.58
C HIS A 408 -0.44 1.24 34.10
N VAL A 409 0.27 0.26 33.50
CA VAL A 409 0.63 0.27 32.08
C VAL A 409 -0.64 0.19 31.23
N GLY A 410 -1.56 -0.72 31.53
CA GLY A 410 -2.81 -0.87 30.78
C GLY A 410 -3.72 0.37 30.86
N ILE A 411 -3.73 1.10 32.01
CA ILE A 411 -4.45 2.39 32.12
C ILE A 411 -3.79 3.43 31.21
N ARG A 412 -2.46 3.58 31.23
CA ARG A 412 -1.73 4.55 30.41
C ARG A 412 -1.91 4.31 28.93
N GLU A 413 -1.75 3.06 28.47
CA GLU A 413 -1.92 2.68 27.07
C GLU A 413 -3.33 3.00 26.57
N ARG A 414 -4.37 2.66 27.34
CA ARG A 414 -5.77 2.92 26.98
C ARG A 414 -6.07 4.41 26.85
N VAL A 415 -5.56 5.23 27.75
CA VAL A 415 -5.76 6.69 27.72
C VAL A 415 -4.96 7.31 26.58
N SER A 416 -3.72 6.86 26.35
CA SER A 416 -2.87 7.32 25.24
C SER A 416 -3.48 7.03 23.87
N LEU A 417 -4.09 5.86 23.68
CA LEU A 417 -4.81 5.51 22.43
C LEU A 417 -5.99 6.44 22.12
N LEU A 418 -6.53 7.10 23.15
CA LEU A 418 -7.60 8.09 23.02
C LEU A 418 -7.09 9.54 23.01
N GLY A 419 -5.76 9.74 22.91
CA GLY A 419 -5.16 11.08 22.91
C GLY A 419 -5.24 11.78 24.26
N GLY A 420 -5.44 11.04 25.34
CA GLY A 420 -5.60 11.58 26.70
C GLY A 420 -4.32 11.56 27.52
N GLU A 421 -4.40 12.15 28.73
CA GLU A 421 -3.32 12.26 29.70
C GLU A 421 -3.66 11.50 30.98
N THR A 422 -2.63 10.92 31.64
CA THR A 422 -2.77 10.20 32.92
C THR A 422 -1.84 10.72 33.99
N GLU A 423 -2.35 10.78 35.22
CA GLU A 423 -1.56 11.04 36.42
C GLU A 423 -1.79 9.88 37.41
N ILE A 424 -0.77 9.05 37.65
CA ILE A 424 -0.88 7.88 38.51
C ILE A 424 0.29 7.93 39.51
N GLY A 425 -0.01 8.08 40.79
CA GLY A 425 1.01 8.15 41.84
C GLY A 425 0.49 8.45 43.24
N PRO A 426 1.42 8.42 44.23
CA PRO A 426 1.11 8.83 45.59
C PRO A 426 0.82 10.33 45.70
N ARG A 427 -0.09 10.71 46.57
CA ARG A 427 -0.43 12.12 46.83
C ARG A 427 0.45 12.72 47.91
N PRO A 428 0.82 14.03 47.82
CA PRO A 428 1.60 14.72 48.85
C PRO A 428 0.93 14.72 50.21
N VAL A 429 -0.40 14.73 50.27
CA VAL A 429 -1.20 14.74 51.50
C VAL A 429 -1.56 13.33 52.01
N GLY A 430 -0.97 12.28 51.41
CA GLY A 430 -1.25 10.88 51.71
C GLY A 430 -2.29 10.28 50.76
N GLY A 431 -2.25 8.93 50.66
CA GLY A 431 -3.08 8.18 49.72
C GLY A 431 -2.49 8.07 48.32
N PHE A 432 -3.26 7.47 47.39
CA PHE A 432 -2.89 7.27 46.00
C PHE A 432 -3.94 7.86 45.07
N ARG A 433 -3.50 8.32 43.90
CA ARG A 433 -4.37 8.91 42.86
C ARG A 433 -4.15 8.25 41.53
N VAL A 434 -5.25 7.92 40.87
CA VAL A 434 -5.32 7.58 39.47
C VAL A 434 -6.26 8.60 38.81
N ARG A 435 -5.73 9.41 37.92
CA ARG A 435 -6.47 10.43 37.17
C ARG A 435 -6.23 10.21 35.67
N ALA A 436 -7.29 10.20 34.92
CA ALA A 436 -7.26 10.09 33.47
C ALA A 436 -8.15 11.15 32.86
N ARG A 437 -7.59 11.96 31.94
CA ARG A 437 -8.29 13.00 31.19
C ARG A 437 -8.28 12.61 29.72
N ILE A 438 -9.45 12.52 29.11
CA ILE A 438 -9.64 12.06 27.72
C ILE A 438 -10.34 13.17 26.94
N PRO A 439 -9.74 13.67 25.82
CA PRO A 439 -10.38 14.68 24.98
C PRO A 439 -11.59 14.07 24.25
N LEU A 440 -12.64 14.87 24.05
CA LEU A 440 -13.86 14.46 23.35
C LEU A 440 -13.81 14.73 21.85
N GLN A 441 -12.86 15.56 21.41
CA GLN A 441 -12.53 15.78 19.99
C GLN A 441 -11.12 15.21 19.73
N PRO A 442 -10.87 14.64 18.52
CA PRO A 442 -9.52 14.21 18.17
C PRO A 442 -8.60 15.45 18.19
N VAL A 443 -7.54 15.40 18.98
CA VAL A 443 -6.45 16.37 18.89
C VAL A 443 -5.79 16.17 17.54
N PRO A 444 -5.71 17.18 16.62
CA PRO A 444 -4.94 17.10 15.41
C PRO A 444 -3.47 16.78 15.77
N PRO A 445 -2.75 16.00 14.99
CA PRO A 445 -1.33 15.79 15.24
C PRO A 445 -0.61 17.12 15.20
N GLU A 446 0.12 17.47 16.27
CA GLU A 446 0.99 18.64 16.32
C GLU A 446 2.05 18.50 15.23
N GLY A 447 2.06 19.42 14.25
CA GLY A 447 3.20 19.69 13.38
C GLY A 447 3.03 19.45 11.90
N GLU A 448 2.27 20.30 11.21
CA GLU A 448 2.67 20.80 9.89
C GLU A 448 2.66 22.32 9.93
N PRO A 449 3.81 23.00 9.69
CA PRO A 449 3.81 24.46 9.55
C PRO A 449 3.07 24.81 8.26
N GLU A 450 2.08 25.69 8.38
CA GLU A 450 1.44 26.36 7.23
C GLU A 450 2.50 26.89 6.27
N LYS A 451 2.41 26.46 5.01
CA LYS A 451 3.07 27.09 3.86
C LYS A 451 2.07 27.85 3.05
#